data_bfde2d42a2e108aedcb87fde686cc646
#
_entry.id   bfde2d42a2e108aedcb87fde686cc646
#
_cell.length_a   1.000
_cell.length_b   1.000
_cell.length_c   1.000
_cell.angle_alpha   90.00
_cell.angle_beta   90.00
_cell.angle_gamma   90.00
#
_symmetry.space_group_name_H-M   'P 1'
#
loop_
_entity.id
_entity.type
_entity.pdbx_description
1 polymer ?
#
loop_
_entity_poly.entity_id
_entity_poly.type
_entity_poly.pdbx_seq_one_letter_code
_entity_poly.pdbx_strand_id
1 'polypeptide(L)'
;DLAIDGEMQVKFAMNKEARDEKYPFTRLVGKDVNTLIFPNLSSANATYQLIQSMSETEVIGPIQMGLNKPIHFTDCEASVRDIVNIAAVAVIDAIVEKKKKQ
;
A
#
# COMPACT_ATOMS: atom_id res chain seq x y z
N ASP A 1 -13.58 12.44 -5.37
CA ASP A 1 -12.92 12.24 -6.67
C ASP A 1 -11.46 11.85 -6.42
N LEU A 2 -11.07 10.65 -6.84
CA LEU A 2 -9.74 10.09 -6.62
C LEU A 2 -8.76 10.64 -7.66
N ALA A 3 -7.69 11.28 -7.21
CA ALA A 3 -6.62 11.74 -8.09
C ALA A 3 -5.62 10.61 -8.32
N ILE A 4 -5.55 10.13 -9.55
CA ILE A 4 -4.63 9.07 -9.98
C ILE A 4 -3.89 9.56 -11.21
N ASP A 5 -2.59 9.33 -11.26
CA ASP A 5 -1.75 9.63 -12.43
C ASP A 5 -0.50 8.74 -12.43
N GLY A 6 0.11 8.59 -13.56
CA GLY A 6 1.31 7.82 -13.88
C GLY A 6 1.38 7.59 -15.41
N GLU A 7 2.38 6.90 -15.87
CA GLU A 7 3.47 6.29 -15.11
C GLU A 7 4.55 7.32 -14.80
N MET A 8 5.25 7.16 -13.69
CA MET A 8 6.36 8.03 -13.32
C MET A 8 7.35 7.30 -12.40
N GLN A 9 8.58 7.79 -12.37
CA GLN A 9 9.59 7.26 -11.46
C GLN A 9 9.22 7.57 -10.00
N VAL A 10 9.55 6.66 -9.08
CA VAL A 10 9.24 6.78 -7.65
C VAL A 10 9.73 8.10 -7.06
N LYS A 11 10.90 8.59 -7.47
CA LYS A 11 11.44 9.87 -7.00
C LYS A 11 10.52 11.06 -7.27
N PHE A 12 9.83 11.06 -8.41
CA PHE A 12 8.85 12.10 -8.74
C PHE A 12 7.51 11.85 -8.06
N ALA A 13 7.09 10.60 -7.93
CA ALA A 13 5.88 10.27 -7.20
C ALA A 13 5.94 10.73 -5.74
N MET A 14 7.10 10.54 -5.09
CA MET A 14 7.29 10.85 -3.67
C MET A 14 7.75 12.28 -3.39
N ASN A 15 8.33 12.97 -4.35
CA ASN A 15 8.78 14.35 -4.20
C ASN A 15 7.84 15.30 -4.95
N LYS A 16 7.00 15.98 -4.21
CA LYS A 16 5.96 16.88 -4.72
C LYS A 16 6.54 18.00 -5.60
N GLU A 17 7.59 18.67 -5.13
CA GLU A 17 8.20 19.79 -5.84
C GLU A 17 8.81 19.33 -7.17
N ALA A 18 9.62 18.28 -7.14
CA ALA A 18 10.22 17.72 -8.34
C ALA A 18 9.19 17.17 -9.33
N ARG A 19 8.09 16.61 -8.82
CA ARG A 19 6.97 16.14 -9.65
C ARG A 19 6.26 17.31 -10.32
N ASP A 20 5.88 18.33 -9.54
CA ASP A 20 5.10 19.46 -10.04
C ASP A 20 5.90 20.26 -11.08
N GLU A 21 7.21 20.35 -10.92
CA GLU A 21 8.12 20.94 -11.91
C GLU A 21 8.23 20.09 -13.18
N LYS A 22 8.43 18.77 -13.03
CA LYS A 22 8.64 17.85 -14.15
C LYS A 22 7.36 17.54 -14.92
N TYR A 23 6.24 17.47 -14.22
CA TYR A 23 4.92 17.10 -14.75
C TYR A 23 3.86 18.16 -14.39
N PRO A 24 3.95 19.39 -14.91
CA PRO A 24 3.06 20.49 -14.51
C PRO A 24 1.58 20.25 -14.89
N PHE A 25 1.30 19.27 -15.74
CA PHE A 25 -0.05 18.92 -16.18
C PHE A 25 -0.64 17.72 -15.45
N THR A 26 0.09 17.17 -14.46
CA THR A 26 -0.42 16.01 -13.71
C THR A 26 -1.64 16.39 -12.85
N ARG A 27 -2.56 15.46 -12.68
CA ARG A 27 -3.69 15.60 -11.75
C ARG A 27 -3.27 15.65 -10.27
N LEU A 28 -1.99 15.38 -10.02
CA LEU A 28 -1.39 15.34 -8.68
C LEU A 28 -0.70 16.66 -8.28
N VAL A 29 -0.71 17.68 -9.14
CA VAL A 29 -0.09 18.98 -8.82
C VAL A 29 -0.61 19.50 -7.48
N GLY A 30 0.31 19.90 -6.62
CA GLY A 30 0.00 20.43 -5.29
C GLY A 30 -0.49 19.41 -4.26
N LYS A 31 -0.60 18.12 -4.62
CA LYS A 31 -1.13 17.05 -3.75
C LYS A 31 -0.01 16.16 -3.24
N ASP A 32 -0.18 15.62 -2.04
CA ASP A 32 0.68 14.57 -1.52
C ASP A 32 0.20 13.21 -1.99
N VAL A 33 1.15 12.34 -2.38
CA VAL A 33 0.85 10.97 -2.79
C VAL A 33 0.89 10.07 -1.55
N ASN A 34 -0.14 9.30 -1.36
CA ASN A 34 -0.27 8.36 -0.23
C ASN A 34 -0.39 6.90 -0.65
N THR A 35 -0.43 6.63 -1.96
CA THR A 35 -0.56 5.28 -2.48
C THR A 35 0.30 5.13 -3.73
N LEU A 36 1.11 4.10 -3.77
CA LEU A 36 1.94 3.74 -4.93
C LEU A 36 1.47 2.42 -5.52
N ILE A 37 1.24 2.42 -6.83
CA ILE A 37 0.94 1.21 -7.59
C ILE A 37 2.18 0.80 -8.38
N PHE A 38 2.69 -0.36 -8.08
CA PHE A 38 3.88 -0.92 -8.73
C PHE A 38 3.50 -1.74 -9.98
N PRO A 39 4.38 -1.80 -10.99
CA PRO A 39 4.08 -2.48 -12.25
C PRO A 39 4.00 -4.00 -12.12
N ASN A 40 4.59 -4.58 -11.09
CA ASN A 40 4.57 -6.01 -10.81
C ASN A 40 4.82 -6.30 -9.33
N LEU A 41 4.51 -7.53 -8.94
CA LEU A 41 4.64 -7.98 -7.55
C LEU A 41 6.09 -7.97 -7.05
N SER A 42 7.05 -8.34 -7.89
CA SER A 42 8.46 -8.40 -7.51
C SER A 42 9.00 -7.03 -7.10
N SER A 43 8.69 -5.97 -7.86
CA SER A 43 9.11 -4.61 -7.53
C SER A 43 8.44 -4.09 -6.25
N ALA A 44 7.17 -4.41 -6.06
CA ALA A 44 6.44 -4.06 -4.85
C ALA A 44 7.02 -4.76 -3.61
N ASN A 45 7.28 -6.07 -3.71
CA ASN A 45 7.85 -6.86 -2.61
C ASN A 45 9.26 -6.38 -2.24
N ALA A 46 10.12 -6.15 -3.24
CA ALA A 46 11.47 -5.65 -2.98
C ALA A 46 11.44 -4.28 -2.27
N THR A 47 10.57 -3.39 -2.71
CA THR A 47 10.40 -2.07 -2.08
C THR A 47 9.85 -2.18 -0.67
N TYR A 48 8.84 -3.01 -0.45
CA TYR A 48 8.27 -3.26 0.87
C TYR A 48 9.32 -3.79 1.86
N GLN A 49 10.07 -4.81 1.46
CA GLN A 49 11.12 -5.40 2.29
C GLN A 49 12.25 -4.41 2.57
N LEU A 50 12.62 -3.58 1.60
CA LEU A 50 13.63 -2.55 1.78
C LEU A 50 13.18 -1.51 2.81
N ILE A 51 11.96 -1.01 2.69
CA ILE A 51 11.39 -0.05 3.65
C ILE A 51 11.32 -0.68 5.04
N GLN A 52 10.86 -1.93 5.15
CA GLN A 52 10.79 -2.66 6.40
C GLN A 52 12.15 -2.81 7.07
N SER A 53 13.20 -3.06 6.27
CA SER A 53 14.57 -3.25 6.77
C SER A 53 15.26 -1.94 7.18
N MET A 54 14.92 -0.84 6.54
CA MET A 54 15.59 0.47 6.73
C MET A 54 14.82 1.41 7.64
N SER A 55 13.56 1.17 7.87
CA SER A 55 12.69 2.04 8.64
C SER A 55 12.55 1.53 10.07
N GLU A 56 12.60 2.46 11.03
CA GLU A 56 12.15 2.20 12.40
C GLU A 56 10.63 2.22 12.52
N THR A 57 9.94 2.56 11.43
CA THR A 57 8.48 2.65 11.37
C THR A 57 7.88 1.26 11.23
N GLU A 58 6.78 1.03 11.91
CA GLU A 58 6.03 -0.20 11.77
C GLU A 58 5.41 -0.32 10.37
N VAL A 59 5.54 -1.50 9.80
CA VAL A 59 4.95 -1.83 8.51
C VAL A 59 3.96 -2.96 8.72
N ILE A 60 2.75 -2.80 8.21
CA ILE A 60 1.69 -3.82 8.27
C ILE A 60 1.49 -4.38 6.87
N GLY A 61 1.59 -5.69 6.73
CA GLY A 61 1.37 -6.37 5.46
C GLY A 61 2.10 -7.72 5.40
N PRO A 62 1.96 -8.42 4.28
CA PRO A 62 1.10 -8.13 3.13
C PRO A 62 -0.39 -8.25 3.46
N ILE A 63 -1.22 -7.46 2.79
CA ILE A 63 -2.69 -7.53 2.90
C ILE A 63 -3.25 -8.05 1.58
N GLN A 64 -3.92 -9.19 1.61
CA GLN A 64 -4.58 -9.75 0.44
C GLN A 64 -5.89 -9.02 0.15
N MET A 65 -6.06 -8.55 -1.09
CA MET A 65 -7.27 -7.88 -1.55
C MET A 65 -7.88 -8.60 -2.75
N GLY A 66 -9.15 -8.31 -3.04
CA GLY A 66 -9.84 -8.80 -4.24
C GLY A 66 -10.41 -10.21 -4.14
N LEU A 67 -10.45 -10.81 -2.97
CA LEU A 67 -11.09 -12.11 -2.75
C LEU A 67 -12.56 -11.96 -2.33
N ASN A 68 -13.37 -12.95 -2.61
CA ASN A 68 -14.79 -12.97 -2.25
C ASN A 68 -15.04 -13.15 -0.74
N LYS A 69 -14.03 -13.54 -0.01
CA LYS A 69 -14.04 -13.68 1.45
C LYS A 69 -12.71 -13.22 2.03
N PRO A 70 -12.69 -12.74 3.27
CA PRO A 70 -11.48 -12.31 3.92
C PRO A 70 -10.55 -13.50 4.17
N ILE A 71 -9.45 -13.53 3.44
CA ILE A 71 -8.35 -14.50 3.60
C ILE A 71 -7.06 -13.69 3.56
N HIS A 72 -6.26 -13.84 4.60
CA HIS A 72 -4.98 -13.15 4.72
C HIS A 72 -3.86 -14.15 5.01
N PHE A 73 -2.66 -13.77 4.62
CA PHE A 73 -1.47 -14.60 4.72
C PHE A 73 -0.45 -13.94 5.64
N THR A 74 0.30 -14.75 6.33
CA THR A 74 1.46 -14.31 7.11
C THR A 74 2.64 -15.20 6.79
N ASP A 75 3.84 -14.67 6.98
CA ASP A 75 5.07 -15.42 6.76
C ASP A 75 5.30 -16.41 7.91
N CYS A 76 6.05 -17.48 7.63
CA CYS A 76 6.45 -18.45 8.65
C CYS A 76 7.38 -17.82 9.70
N GLU A 77 8.07 -16.76 9.36
CA GLU A 77 8.97 -16.00 10.24
C GLU A 77 8.30 -14.80 10.91
N ALA A 78 6.98 -14.65 10.75
CA ALA A 78 6.22 -13.54 11.30
C ALA A 78 6.34 -13.46 12.82
N SER A 79 6.53 -12.26 13.33
CA SER A 79 6.50 -11.99 14.78
C SER A 79 5.08 -12.14 15.33
N VAL A 80 4.96 -12.28 16.65
CA VAL A 80 3.65 -12.27 17.34
C VAL A 80 2.85 -11.02 16.99
N ARG A 81 3.51 -9.89 16.84
CA ARG A 81 2.90 -8.61 16.48
C ARG A 81 2.32 -8.63 15.06
N ASP A 82 3.07 -9.18 14.10
CA ASP A 82 2.60 -9.31 12.72
C ASP A 82 1.35 -10.17 12.65
N ILE A 83 1.33 -11.28 13.40
CA ILE A 83 0.17 -12.17 13.48
C ILE A 83 -1.05 -11.44 14.07
N VAL A 84 -0.86 -10.69 15.14
CA VAL A 84 -1.94 -9.89 15.77
C VAL A 84 -2.47 -8.83 14.80
N ASN A 85 -1.58 -8.12 14.10
CA ASN A 85 -1.96 -7.09 13.14
C ASN A 85 -2.75 -7.68 11.97
N ILE A 86 -2.29 -8.78 11.39
CA ILE A 86 -3.01 -9.44 10.28
C ILE A 86 -4.34 -10.04 10.75
N ALA A 87 -4.42 -10.58 11.95
CA ALA A 87 -5.69 -11.03 12.53
C ALA A 87 -6.68 -9.87 12.68
N ALA A 88 -6.23 -8.72 13.16
CA ALA A 88 -7.06 -7.51 13.28
C ALA A 88 -7.54 -7.03 11.89
N VAL A 89 -6.67 -7.02 10.88
CA VAL A 89 -7.03 -6.68 9.50
C VAL A 89 -8.08 -7.65 8.96
N ALA A 90 -7.93 -8.96 9.19
CA ALA A 90 -8.91 -9.97 8.76
C ALA A 90 -10.29 -9.75 9.38
N VAL A 91 -10.35 -9.38 10.65
CA VAL A 91 -11.61 -9.06 11.34
C VAL A 91 -12.27 -7.81 10.74
N ILE A 92 -11.51 -6.77 10.50
CA ILE A 92 -12.01 -5.52 9.88
C ILE A 92 -12.56 -5.83 8.47
N ASP A 93 -11.82 -6.60 7.69
CA ASP A 93 -12.23 -7.00 6.33
C ASP A 93 -13.54 -7.78 6.37
N ALA A 94 -13.69 -8.72 7.29
CA ALA A 94 -14.93 -9.47 7.50
C ALA A 94 -16.12 -8.58 7.89
N ILE A 95 -15.89 -7.56 8.73
CA ILE A 95 -16.92 -6.60 9.13
C ILE A 95 -17.36 -5.74 7.93
N VAL A 96 -16.40 -5.26 7.14
CA VAL A 96 -16.66 -4.45 5.94
C VAL A 96 -17.44 -5.25 4.91
N GLU A 97 -17.04 -6.49 4.65
CA GLU A 97 -17.76 -7.39 3.72
C GLU A 97 -19.18 -7.68 4.18
N LYS A 98 -19.41 -7.87 5.47
CA LYS A 98 -20.76 -8.07 6.03
C LYS A 98 -21.62 -6.84 5.82
N LYS A 99 -21.08 -5.62 6.00
CA LYS A 99 -21.82 -4.37 5.78
C LYS A 99 -22.18 -4.13 4.32
N LYS A 100 -21.32 -4.52 3.37
CA LYS A 100 -21.61 -4.38 1.93
C LYS A 100 -22.78 -5.27 1.46
N LYS A 101 -23.07 -6.35 2.19
CA LYS A 101 -24.14 -7.30 1.85
C LYS A 101 -25.49 -6.97 2.52
N GLN A 102 -25.50 -5.99 3.36
CA GLN A 102 -26.71 -5.44 3.99
C GLN A 102 -27.22 -4.21 3.23
#